data_1674d6e0a00889ab8f14df6fed8f44c8
#
_entry.id   1674d6e0a00889ab8f14df6fed8f44c8
#
_cell.length_a   1.000
_cell.length_b   1.000
_cell.length_c   1.000
_cell.angle_alpha   90.00
_cell.angle_beta   90.00
_cell.angle_gamma   90.00
#
_symmetry.space_group_name_H-M   'P 1'
#
loop_
_entity.id
_entity.type
_entity.pdbx_description
1 polymer ?
#
loop_
_entity_poly.entity_id
_entity_poly.type
_entity_poly.pdbx_seq_one_letter_code
_entity_poly.pdbx_strand_id
1 'polypeptide(L)'
;PVSNSVVILSSILAVIGLNILFNSSSKTKNRFGLGSTGSDANNGGNDIDVSFSTVTKYLNDQHFTHGSADVSLGQASVYFDNCYIEGSSAQFDVDVSLGSLSLYVPSDWRVHINVDNSLSAIQHQENPSNLTSKDFYIKGEVSLGNLEIIYVG
;
A
#
# COMPACT_ATOMS: atom_id res chain seq x y z
N PRO A 1 7.86 -40.08 12.27
CA PRO A 1 6.55 -39.46 12.25
C PRO A 1 6.68 -37.95 12.14
N VAL A 2 6.06 -37.42 11.10
CA VAL A 2 6.03 -35.97 10.89
C VAL A 2 5.14 -35.34 11.98
N SER A 3 5.66 -34.34 12.66
CA SER A 3 4.91 -33.62 13.67
C SER A 3 3.64 -33.01 13.06
N ASN A 4 2.52 -33.13 13.72
CA ASN A 4 1.23 -32.54 13.28
C ASN A 4 1.35 -31.03 13.04
N SER A 5 2.24 -30.35 13.74
CA SER A 5 2.51 -28.94 13.57
C SER A 5 3.06 -28.58 12.18
N VAL A 6 3.91 -29.43 11.62
CA VAL A 6 4.50 -29.21 10.28
C VAL A 6 3.42 -29.43 9.20
N VAL A 7 2.56 -30.42 9.38
CA VAL A 7 1.46 -30.69 8.45
C VAL A 7 0.43 -29.55 8.46
N ILE A 8 0.10 -29.02 9.61
CA ILE A 8 -0.82 -27.89 9.76
C ILE A 8 -0.23 -26.62 9.13
N LEU A 9 1.05 -26.36 9.38
CA LEU A 9 1.74 -25.18 8.84
C LEU A 9 1.82 -25.23 7.30
N SER A 10 2.16 -26.37 6.72
CA SER A 10 2.22 -26.56 5.28
C SER A 10 0.84 -26.46 4.62
N SER A 11 -0.20 -26.95 5.30
CA SER A 11 -1.58 -26.83 4.81
C SER A 11 -2.07 -25.39 4.81
N ILE A 12 -1.74 -24.61 5.83
CA ILE A 12 -2.07 -23.18 5.89
C ILE A 12 -1.36 -22.41 4.78
N LEU A 13 -0.08 -22.68 4.54
CA LEU A 13 0.66 -22.07 3.46
C LEU A 13 0.09 -22.42 2.08
N ALA A 14 -0.32 -23.66 1.88
CA ALA A 14 -0.94 -24.09 0.63
C ALA A 14 -2.28 -23.40 0.39
N VAL A 15 -3.11 -23.24 1.42
CA VAL A 15 -4.41 -22.53 1.32
C VAL A 15 -4.20 -21.04 1.03
N ILE A 16 -3.24 -20.40 1.67
CA ILE A 16 -2.89 -19.00 1.41
C ILE A 16 -2.39 -18.85 -0.03
N GLY A 17 -1.47 -19.71 -0.46
CA GLY A 17 -0.96 -19.71 -1.82
C GLY A 17 -2.04 -19.95 -2.88
N LEU A 18 -2.96 -20.87 -2.61
CA LEU A 18 -4.07 -21.18 -3.51
C LEU A 18 -5.09 -20.02 -3.56
N ASN A 19 -5.35 -19.38 -2.43
CA ASN A 19 -6.24 -18.23 -2.36
C ASN A 19 -5.69 -17.02 -3.14
N ILE A 20 -4.39 -16.79 -3.07
CA ILE A 20 -3.72 -15.75 -3.87
C ILE A 20 -3.84 -16.07 -5.38
N LEU A 21 -3.71 -17.34 -5.77
CA LEU A 21 -3.82 -17.76 -7.16
C LEU A 21 -5.24 -17.67 -7.73
N PHE A 22 -6.27 -17.96 -6.92
CA PHE A 22 -7.65 -18.03 -7.40
C PHE A 22 -8.50 -16.79 -7.10
N ASN A 23 -8.13 -15.98 -6.12
CA ASN A 23 -8.88 -14.78 -5.78
C ASN A 23 -8.36 -13.51 -6.47
N SER A 24 -7.42 -13.67 -7.37
CA SER A 24 -6.97 -12.60 -8.27
C SER A 24 -7.92 -12.45 -9.46
N SER A 25 -9.22 -12.43 -9.19
CA SER A 25 -10.22 -12.18 -10.21
C SER A 25 -10.68 -10.73 -10.16
N SER A 26 -9.84 -9.84 -10.61
CA SER A 26 -10.29 -8.52 -11.03
C SER A 26 -9.27 -7.89 -11.96
N LYS A 27 -9.55 -7.98 -13.24
CA LYS A 27 -8.99 -7.14 -14.32
C LYS A 27 -7.47 -6.96 -14.31
N THR A 28 -6.76 -8.06 -14.27
CA THR A 28 -5.34 -8.02 -14.50
C THR A 28 -5.06 -8.28 -15.96
N LYS A 29 -4.64 -7.27 -16.68
CA LYS A 29 -3.86 -7.47 -17.87
C LYS A 29 -2.56 -8.12 -17.44
N ASN A 30 -2.42 -9.39 -17.78
CA ASN A 30 -1.24 -10.22 -17.54
C ASN A 30 0.06 -9.46 -17.82
N ARG A 31 0.86 -9.28 -16.79
CA ARG A 31 2.30 -9.24 -16.96
C ARG A 31 2.96 -10.03 -15.83
N PHE A 32 3.13 -11.28 -16.09
CA PHE A 32 4.06 -12.11 -15.36
C PHE A 32 5.46 -11.68 -15.80
N GLY A 33 6.04 -10.74 -15.09
CA GLY A 33 7.40 -10.26 -15.28
C GLY A 33 8.25 -10.63 -14.11
N LEU A 34 8.95 -11.72 -14.22
CA LEU A 34 10.02 -12.11 -13.32
C LEU A 34 11.17 -11.11 -13.50
N GLY A 35 11.43 -10.31 -12.49
CA GLY A 35 12.63 -9.48 -12.40
C GLY A 35 12.64 -8.28 -13.35
N SER A 36 12.16 -7.15 -12.87
CA SER A 36 12.55 -5.87 -13.42
C SER A 36 12.77 -4.88 -12.28
N THR A 37 14.02 -4.65 -12.00
CA THR A 37 14.47 -3.38 -11.50
C THR A 37 14.16 -2.33 -12.53
N GLY A 38 13.21 -1.47 -12.30
CA GLY A 38 13.05 -0.32 -13.18
C GLY A 38 11.61 0.01 -13.51
N SER A 39 11.14 1.04 -12.88
CA SER A 39 10.35 2.10 -13.49
C SER A 39 9.74 1.75 -14.84
N ASP A 40 8.51 1.32 -14.84
CA ASP A 40 7.56 1.65 -15.89
C ASP A 40 6.14 1.33 -15.43
N ALA A 41 5.64 2.13 -14.52
CA ALA A 41 4.22 2.22 -14.30
C ALA A 41 3.70 3.48 -15.01
N ASN A 42 3.85 3.51 -16.31
CA ASN A 42 3.11 4.42 -17.16
C ASN A 42 1.73 3.84 -17.44
N ASN A 43 0.96 3.65 -16.40
CA ASN A 43 -0.48 3.63 -16.48
C ASN A 43 -0.95 4.82 -15.67
N GLY A 44 -1.62 5.77 -16.31
CA GLY A 44 -2.08 7.02 -15.71
C GLY A 44 -3.12 6.84 -14.62
N GLY A 45 -2.83 6.00 -13.63
CA GLY A 45 -3.63 5.75 -12.47
C GLY A 45 -2.80 5.82 -11.20
N ASN A 46 -3.43 6.18 -10.10
CA ASN A 46 -2.82 6.26 -8.78
C ASN A 46 -2.81 4.89 -8.07
N ASP A 47 -2.88 3.81 -8.83
CA ASP A 47 -2.86 2.44 -8.35
C ASP A 47 -1.45 1.86 -8.39
N ILE A 48 -1.07 1.24 -7.28
CA ILE A 48 0.26 0.66 -7.08
C ILE A 48 0.10 -0.78 -6.65
N ASP A 49 0.65 -1.69 -7.42
CA ASP A 49 0.68 -3.12 -7.13
C ASP A 49 2.12 -3.59 -6.98
N VAL A 50 2.45 -4.17 -5.85
CA VAL A 50 3.78 -4.67 -5.52
C VAL A 50 3.71 -6.11 -5.06
N SER A 51 4.17 -7.01 -5.91
CA SER A 51 4.31 -8.43 -5.60
C SER A 51 5.77 -8.85 -5.68
N PHE A 52 6.37 -9.25 -4.58
CA PHE A 52 7.75 -9.74 -4.51
C PHE A 52 8.85 -8.74 -4.91
N SER A 53 8.67 -7.46 -4.66
CA SER A 53 9.65 -6.45 -5.07
C SER A 53 9.73 -5.25 -4.12
N THR A 54 10.67 -4.38 -4.40
CA THR A 54 10.75 -3.06 -3.79
C THR A 54 10.45 -2.01 -4.84
N VAL A 55 9.45 -1.17 -4.58
CA VAL A 55 9.00 -0.14 -5.50
C VAL A 55 8.99 1.22 -4.82
N THR A 56 9.47 2.22 -5.53
CA THR A 56 9.30 3.63 -5.14
C THR A 56 8.51 4.33 -6.23
N LYS A 57 7.40 4.95 -5.84
CA LYS A 57 6.52 5.66 -6.77
C LYS A 57 6.33 7.11 -6.35
N TYR A 58 6.52 8.00 -7.29
CA TYR A 58 6.22 9.43 -7.15
C TYR A 58 4.90 9.70 -7.88
N LEU A 59 3.88 10.03 -7.12
CA LEU A 59 2.61 10.42 -7.69
C LEU A 59 2.66 11.91 -8.08
N ASN A 60 2.18 12.20 -9.25
CA ASN A 60 2.10 13.55 -9.78
C ASN A 60 0.71 13.76 -10.39
N ASP A 61 -0.23 14.08 -9.55
CA ASP A 61 -1.63 14.25 -9.93
C ASP A 61 -2.16 15.59 -9.41
N GLN A 62 -2.55 16.45 -10.32
CA GLN A 62 -3.09 17.78 -10.00
C GLN A 62 -4.55 17.75 -9.59
N HIS A 63 -5.23 16.60 -9.76
CA HIS A 63 -6.63 16.37 -9.44
C HIS A 63 -6.80 15.09 -8.64
N PHE A 64 -5.98 14.91 -7.62
CA PHE A 64 -5.96 13.68 -6.82
C PHE A 64 -7.24 13.56 -5.99
N THR A 65 -7.98 12.49 -6.19
CA THR A 65 -9.19 12.16 -5.44
C THR A 65 -9.15 10.78 -4.82
N HIS A 66 -8.50 9.84 -5.51
CA HIS A 66 -8.42 8.44 -5.08
C HIS A 66 -7.16 7.76 -5.60
N GLY A 67 -6.63 6.84 -4.83
CA GLY A 67 -5.54 5.95 -5.21
C GLY A 67 -5.52 4.69 -4.37
N SER A 68 -4.70 3.75 -4.73
CA SER A 68 -4.54 2.50 -3.98
C SER A 68 -3.11 1.98 -4.00
N ALA A 69 -2.75 1.20 -2.98
CA ALA A 69 -1.51 0.45 -2.93
C ALA A 69 -1.75 -0.95 -2.39
N ASP A 70 -1.42 -1.94 -3.18
CA ASP A 70 -1.43 -3.35 -2.81
C ASP A 70 0.00 -3.87 -2.70
N VAL A 71 0.38 -4.31 -1.52
CA VAL A 71 1.71 -4.86 -1.24
C VAL A 71 1.55 -6.28 -0.71
N SER A 72 1.71 -7.26 -1.58
CA SER A 72 1.60 -8.67 -1.19
C SER A 72 2.85 -9.17 -0.47
N LEU A 73 4.00 -9.04 -1.08
CA LEU A 73 5.31 -9.39 -0.51
C LEU A 73 6.35 -8.38 -1.00
N GLY A 74 6.82 -7.52 -0.13
CA GLY A 74 7.82 -6.56 -0.55
C GLY A 74 7.77 -5.25 0.21
N GLN A 75 8.24 -4.21 -0.43
CA GLN A 75 8.27 -2.87 0.12
C GLN A 75 7.86 -1.84 -0.91
N ALA A 76 6.98 -0.94 -0.53
CA ALA A 76 6.61 0.19 -1.35
C ALA A 76 6.84 1.51 -0.62
N SER A 77 7.29 2.50 -1.36
CA SER A 77 7.40 3.88 -0.89
C SER A 77 6.67 4.79 -1.87
N VAL A 78 5.69 5.52 -1.38
CA VAL A 78 4.83 6.36 -2.22
C VAL A 78 4.97 7.81 -1.78
N TYR A 79 5.30 8.67 -2.72
CA TYR A 79 5.48 10.11 -2.51
C TYR A 79 4.32 10.89 -3.11
N PHE A 80 3.67 11.70 -2.29
CA PHE A 80 2.54 12.56 -2.66
C PHE A 80 2.91 14.04 -2.76
N ASP A 81 4.18 14.38 -2.72
CA ASP A 81 4.69 15.76 -2.69
C ASP A 81 4.30 16.61 -3.91
N ASN A 82 4.01 15.97 -5.04
CA ASN A 82 3.53 16.62 -6.25
C ASN A 82 2.04 16.38 -6.53
N CYS A 83 1.29 15.97 -5.53
CA CYS A 83 -0.15 15.77 -5.66
C CYS A 83 -0.94 16.93 -5.06
N TYR A 84 -2.03 17.29 -5.72
CA TYR A 84 -2.99 18.26 -5.21
C TYR A 84 -4.36 17.61 -5.10
N ILE A 85 -4.94 17.65 -3.89
CA ILE A 85 -6.27 17.11 -3.66
C ILE A 85 -7.30 18.02 -4.33
N GLU A 86 -8.09 17.42 -5.22
CA GLU A 86 -9.24 18.09 -5.80
C GLU A 86 -10.37 18.14 -4.76
N GLY A 87 -10.94 19.33 -4.56
CA GLY A 87 -11.96 19.52 -3.56
C GLY A 87 -11.41 19.61 -2.13
N SER A 88 -12.11 19.02 -1.15
CA SER A 88 -11.77 19.11 0.27
C SER A 88 -11.06 17.86 0.81
N SER A 89 -11.19 16.71 0.16
CA SER A 89 -10.65 15.45 0.65
C SER A 89 -10.29 14.48 -0.48
N ALA A 90 -9.40 13.54 -0.16
CA ALA A 90 -9.06 12.42 -1.01
C ALA A 90 -8.98 11.14 -0.18
N GLN A 91 -9.02 9.99 -0.84
CA GLN A 91 -8.94 8.68 -0.23
C GLN A 91 -7.81 7.87 -0.85
N PHE A 92 -7.12 7.10 -0.02
CA PHE A 92 -6.12 6.15 -0.45
C PHE A 92 -6.37 4.80 0.22
N ASP A 93 -6.55 3.77 -0.58
CA ASP A 93 -6.78 2.43 -0.08
C ASP A 93 -5.46 1.66 -0.03
N VAL A 94 -5.21 1.01 1.10
CA VAL A 94 -3.98 0.24 1.32
C VAL A 94 -4.32 -1.21 1.65
N ASP A 95 -3.61 -2.13 1.03
CA ASP A 95 -3.62 -3.54 1.37
C ASP A 95 -2.18 -4.04 1.48
N VAL A 96 -1.76 -4.39 2.68
CA VAL A 96 -0.42 -4.90 2.94
C VAL A 96 -0.53 -6.26 3.61
N SER A 97 -0.21 -7.30 2.86
CA SER A 97 -0.26 -8.67 3.38
C SER A 97 1.02 -9.07 4.10
N LEU A 98 2.14 -9.05 3.44
CA LEU A 98 3.48 -9.36 3.99
C LEU A 98 4.50 -8.36 3.45
N GLY A 99 4.80 -7.33 4.22
CA GLY A 99 5.76 -6.34 3.74
C GLY A 99 5.65 -5.01 4.44
N SER A 100 6.10 -3.96 3.79
CA SER A 100 6.03 -2.60 4.31
C SER A 100 5.61 -1.57 3.28
N LEU A 101 4.81 -0.62 3.73
CA LEU A 101 4.37 0.50 2.93
C LEU A 101 4.70 1.80 3.65
N SER A 102 5.44 2.68 3.00
CA SER A 102 5.75 4.01 3.50
C SER A 102 5.08 5.07 2.62
N LEU A 103 4.28 5.92 3.23
CA LEU A 103 3.57 7.00 2.57
C LEU A 103 4.19 8.34 2.98
N TYR A 104 4.70 9.08 2.01
CA TYR A 104 5.28 10.41 2.20
C TYR A 104 4.26 11.46 1.76
N VAL A 105 3.67 12.11 2.75
CA VAL A 105 2.49 12.96 2.59
C VAL A 105 2.86 14.43 2.84
N PRO A 106 2.34 15.38 2.04
CA PRO A 106 2.53 16.80 2.32
C PRO A 106 2.02 17.21 3.71
N SER A 107 2.74 18.07 4.39
CA SER A 107 2.40 18.50 5.75
C SER A 107 1.15 19.38 5.85
N ASP A 108 0.65 19.90 4.73
CA ASP A 108 -0.60 20.64 4.67
C ASP A 108 -1.85 19.76 4.58
N TRP A 109 -1.68 18.44 4.48
CA TRP A 109 -2.77 17.48 4.51
C TRP A 109 -3.02 16.95 5.92
N ARG A 110 -4.29 16.82 6.28
CA ARG A 110 -4.69 16.15 7.52
C ARG A 110 -4.95 14.68 7.23
N VAL A 111 -4.13 13.81 7.79
CA VAL A 111 -4.23 12.36 7.57
C VAL A 111 -5.16 11.74 8.59
N HIS A 112 -6.13 10.99 8.10
CA HIS A 112 -7.04 10.16 8.89
C HIS A 112 -6.78 8.69 8.55
N ILE A 113 -6.38 7.90 9.55
CA ILE A 113 -6.05 6.49 9.38
C ILE A 113 -7.21 5.64 9.88
N ASN A 114 -7.80 4.87 8.97
CA ASN A 114 -8.82 3.87 9.27
C ASN A 114 -8.41 2.54 8.62
N VAL A 115 -7.36 1.94 9.17
CA VAL A 115 -6.74 0.71 8.68
C VAL A 115 -6.87 -0.37 9.73
N ASP A 116 -7.43 -1.50 9.34
CA ASP A 116 -7.46 -2.69 10.17
C ASP A 116 -6.08 -3.35 10.19
N ASN A 117 -5.60 -3.69 11.39
CA ASN A 117 -4.33 -4.37 11.53
C ASN A 117 -4.47 -5.67 12.33
N SER A 118 -3.85 -6.73 11.87
CA SER A 118 -3.89 -8.02 12.58
C SER A 118 -2.54 -8.33 13.13
N LEU A 119 -1.50 -8.36 12.86
CA LEU A 119 -0.17 -8.61 13.41
C LEU A 119 0.86 -7.66 12.77
N SER A 120 0.53 -6.38 12.84
CA SER A 120 1.28 -5.35 12.12
C SER A 120 1.54 -4.15 12.99
N ALA A 121 2.45 -3.31 12.55
CA ALA A 121 2.70 -2.01 13.14
C ALA A 121 2.24 -0.89 12.20
N ILE A 122 1.51 0.06 12.76
CA ILE A 122 1.16 1.29 12.07
C ILE A 122 1.86 2.44 12.77
N GLN A 123 2.73 3.11 12.06
CA GLN A 123 3.47 4.26 12.56
C GLN A 123 2.98 5.51 11.86
N HIS A 124 2.48 6.44 12.64
CA HIS A 124 2.03 7.73 12.17
C HIS A 124 2.82 8.83 12.86
N GLN A 125 3.61 9.54 12.12
CA GLN A 125 4.33 10.71 12.59
C GLN A 125 3.35 11.84 12.90
N GLU A 126 3.58 12.62 13.93
CA GLU A 126 2.78 13.81 14.18
C GLU A 126 2.98 14.85 13.06
N ASN A 127 1.87 15.45 12.65
CA ASN A 127 1.94 16.48 11.61
C ASN A 127 2.64 17.72 12.17
N PRO A 128 3.75 18.16 11.57
CA PRO A 128 4.46 19.34 12.02
C PRO A 128 3.72 20.66 11.72
N SER A 129 2.73 20.61 10.84
CA SER A 129 1.97 21.80 10.45
C SER A 129 0.66 21.92 11.20
N ASN A 130 0.40 23.08 11.76
CA ASN A 130 -0.90 23.43 12.33
C ASN A 130 -1.90 23.93 11.28
N LEU A 131 -1.46 24.11 10.04
CA LEU A 131 -2.26 24.63 8.94
C LEU A 131 -2.55 23.51 7.95
N THR A 132 -3.55 22.70 8.25
CA THR A 132 -4.01 21.66 7.35
C THR A 132 -5.17 22.17 6.49
N SER A 133 -5.03 22.05 5.17
CA SER A 133 -6.01 22.55 4.20
C SER A 133 -6.91 21.47 3.61
N LYS A 134 -6.43 20.22 3.59
CA LYS A 134 -7.12 19.10 2.95
C LYS A 134 -7.14 17.88 3.86
N ASP A 135 -8.21 17.12 3.78
CA ASP A 135 -8.33 15.84 4.47
C ASP A 135 -7.89 14.68 3.57
N PHE A 136 -7.07 13.80 4.10
CA PHE A 136 -6.57 12.62 3.41
C PHE A 136 -6.91 11.37 4.21
N TYR A 137 -7.79 10.55 3.66
CA TYR A 137 -8.27 9.35 4.32
C TYR A 137 -7.52 8.13 3.82
N ILE A 138 -6.86 7.42 4.72
CA ILE A 138 -6.19 6.15 4.46
C ILE A 138 -7.06 5.04 5.04
N LYS A 139 -7.48 4.12 4.18
CA LYS A 139 -8.33 2.98 4.54
C LYS A 139 -7.71 1.69 4.05
N GLY A 140 -8.10 0.58 4.65
CA GLY A 140 -7.70 -0.73 4.18
C GLY A 140 -7.28 -1.69 5.28
N GLU A 141 -6.32 -2.55 4.98
CA GLU A 141 -5.87 -3.61 5.86
C GLU A 141 -4.35 -3.78 5.81
N VAL A 142 -3.75 -4.04 6.97
CA VAL A 142 -2.35 -4.45 7.09
C VAL A 142 -2.30 -5.72 7.95
N SER A 143 -2.00 -6.87 7.34
CA SER A 143 -2.05 -8.15 8.04
C SER A 143 -0.74 -8.48 8.74
N LEU A 144 0.32 -8.71 8.02
CA LEU A 144 1.66 -9.01 8.56
C LEU A 144 2.67 -8.06 7.94
N GLY A 145 2.87 -6.90 8.55
CA GLY A 145 3.75 -5.93 7.94
C GLY A 145 3.83 -4.62 8.70
N ASN A 146 4.18 -3.58 7.98
CA ASN A 146 4.33 -2.25 8.54
C ASN A 146 3.73 -1.20 7.61
N LEU A 147 2.97 -0.28 8.17
CA LEU A 147 2.52 0.92 7.50
C LEU A 147 3.12 2.13 8.21
N GLU A 148 3.84 2.95 7.48
CA GLU A 148 4.46 4.16 7.99
C GLU A 148 3.98 5.38 7.22
N ILE A 149 3.61 6.44 7.95
CA ILE A 149 3.18 7.70 7.37
C ILE A 149 4.13 8.80 7.82
N ILE A 150 4.76 9.44 6.85
CA ILE A 150 5.80 10.44 7.04
C ILE A 150 5.36 11.74 6.39
N TYR A 151 5.41 12.84 7.13
CA TYR A 151 5.14 14.15 6.57
C TYR A 151 6.39 14.73 5.94
N VAL A 152 6.24 15.32 4.75
CA VAL A 152 7.30 15.99 3.98
C VAL A 152 6.88 17.43 3.67
N GLY A 153 7.85 18.32 3.66
CA GLY A 153 7.60 19.74 3.35
C GLY A 153 7.89 20.71 4.46
#